data_e73415d6c134042a90cf775140cb43a1
#
_entry.id   e73415d6c134042a90cf775140cb43a1
#
_cell.length_a   1.000
_cell.length_b   1.000
_cell.length_c   1.000
_cell.angle_alpha   90.00
_cell.angle_beta   90.00
_cell.angle_gamma   90.00
#
_symmetry.space_group_name_H-M   'P 1'
#
loop_
_entity.id
_entity.type
_entity.pdbx_description
1 polymer ?
#
loop_
_entity_poly.entity_id
_entity_poly.type
_entity_poly.pdbx_seq_one_letter_code
_entity_poly.pdbx_strand_id
1 'polypeptide(L)'
;MRWNSIIKEAVEQSERLWKPSILNAVDIIEWLKSNNNQERVSISITREETIYDLNQWLRKQQEFDNKKGGIFWNVIGPEGGWSSKEIDFFYKNNITFVKLSETILRTSTASINASSILNQWRIDLKLRN
;
A
#
# COMPACT_ATOMS: atom_id res chain seq x y z
N MET A 1 15.93 -3.04 17.36
CA MET A 1 14.78 -3.86 16.98
C MET A 1 15.14 -4.78 15.83
N ARG A 2 14.71 -6.02 15.88
CA ARG A 2 15.02 -7.05 14.87
C ARG A 2 14.72 -6.62 13.43
N TRP A 3 13.60 -5.94 13.20
CA TRP A 3 13.19 -5.47 11.88
C TRP A 3 14.18 -4.49 11.26
N ASN A 4 14.73 -3.58 12.07
CA ASN A 4 15.72 -2.62 11.58
C ASN A 4 17.02 -3.29 11.14
N SER A 5 17.44 -4.35 11.83
CA SER A 5 18.62 -5.14 11.45
C SER A 5 18.38 -5.87 10.12
N ILE A 6 17.21 -6.48 9.94
CA ILE A 6 16.84 -7.16 8.69
C ILE A 6 16.83 -6.19 7.51
N ILE A 7 16.26 -5.01 7.71
CA ILE A 7 16.22 -3.97 6.68
C ILE A 7 17.62 -3.49 6.34
N LYS A 8 18.47 -3.27 7.33
CA LYS A 8 19.84 -2.85 7.10
C LYS A 8 20.60 -3.85 6.23
N GLU A 9 20.50 -5.14 6.58
CA GLU A 9 21.13 -6.21 5.78
C GLU A 9 20.57 -6.25 4.35
N ALA A 10 19.27 -6.15 4.17
CA ALA A 10 18.63 -6.15 2.87
C ALA A 10 19.07 -4.96 2.01
N VAL A 11 19.23 -3.79 2.60
CA VAL A 11 19.73 -2.59 1.92
C VAL A 11 21.17 -2.75 1.51
N GLU A 12 22.02 -3.29 2.38
CA GLU A 12 23.44 -3.56 2.08
C GLU A 12 23.59 -4.57 0.95
N GLN A 13 22.81 -5.64 0.96
CA GLN A 13 22.85 -6.67 -0.09
C GLN A 13 22.31 -6.16 -1.44
N SER A 14 21.37 -5.26 -1.45
CA SER A 14 20.77 -4.70 -2.68
C SER A 14 21.47 -3.45 -3.18
N GLU A 15 22.54 -3.01 -2.53
CA GLU A 15 23.32 -1.80 -2.89
C GLU A 15 22.49 -0.53 -2.98
N ARG A 16 21.45 -0.40 -2.16
CA ARG A 16 20.62 0.80 -2.11
C ARG A 16 21.31 1.93 -1.37
N LEU A 17 21.11 3.15 -1.84
CA LEU A 17 21.71 4.34 -1.23
C LEU A 17 21.03 4.75 0.08
N TRP A 18 19.78 4.35 0.29
CA TRP A 18 19.02 4.64 1.51
C TRP A 18 18.11 3.47 1.87
N LYS A 19 17.89 3.31 3.15
CA LYS A 19 17.02 2.25 3.67
C LYS A 19 15.57 2.72 3.84
N PRO A 20 14.60 1.81 3.73
CA PRO A 20 13.23 2.09 4.13
C PRO A 20 13.13 2.43 5.61
N SER A 21 12.16 3.28 5.96
CA SER A 21 11.85 3.59 7.35
C SER A 21 10.73 2.70 7.85
N ILE A 22 10.87 2.20 9.09
CA ILE A 22 9.78 1.52 9.80
C ILE A 22 9.24 2.49 10.84
N LEU A 23 7.93 2.75 10.75
CA LEU A 23 7.23 3.58 11.69
C LEU A 23 6.74 2.75 12.89
N ASN A 24 6.37 3.43 13.97
CA ASN A 24 5.80 2.77 15.13
C ASN A 24 4.46 2.14 14.79
N ALA A 25 4.14 1.03 15.48
CA ALA A 25 2.84 0.40 15.33
C ALA A 25 1.73 1.35 15.80
N VAL A 26 0.63 1.37 15.03
CA VAL A 26 -0.53 2.24 15.31
C VAL A 26 -1.80 1.51 14.88
N ASP A 27 -2.92 1.82 15.53
CA ASP A 27 -4.23 1.32 15.10
C ASP A 27 -4.59 1.91 13.73
N ILE A 28 -5.07 1.05 12.81
CA ILE A 28 -5.33 1.47 11.43
C ILE A 28 -6.42 2.55 11.35
N ILE A 29 -7.46 2.44 12.16
CA ILE A 29 -8.56 3.41 12.14
C ILE A 29 -8.06 4.77 12.66
N GLU A 30 -7.29 4.78 13.75
CA GLU A 30 -6.69 5.99 14.29
C GLU A 30 -5.72 6.64 13.30
N TRP A 31 -4.90 5.83 12.65
CA TRP A 31 -3.98 6.32 11.63
C TRP A 31 -4.71 6.95 10.45
N LEU A 32 -5.78 6.32 9.97
CA LEU A 32 -6.59 6.86 8.88
C LEU A 32 -7.29 8.16 9.27
N LYS A 33 -7.77 8.26 10.51
CA LYS A 33 -8.40 9.50 11.01
C LYS A 33 -7.41 10.66 11.07
N SER A 34 -6.14 10.39 11.35
CA SER A 34 -5.10 11.41 11.43
C SER A 34 -4.47 11.72 10.06
N ASN A 35 -4.75 10.92 9.04
CA ASN A 35 -4.20 11.09 7.70
C ASN A 35 -5.15 11.93 6.85
N ASN A 36 -4.72 13.13 6.46
CA ASN A 36 -5.53 14.04 5.65
C ASN A 36 -5.57 13.64 4.16
N ASN A 37 -4.83 12.62 3.75
CA ASN A 37 -4.76 12.17 2.36
C ASN A 37 -5.36 10.79 2.18
N GLN A 38 -6.57 10.57 2.70
CA GLN A 38 -7.26 9.26 2.60
C GLN A 38 -7.47 8.82 1.14
N GLU A 39 -7.58 9.74 0.22
CA GLU A 39 -7.68 9.46 -1.22
C GLU A 39 -6.41 8.81 -1.79
N ARG A 40 -5.29 8.88 -1.07
CA ARG A 40 -4.02 8.25 -1.46
C ARG A 40 -3.76 6.93 -0.76
N VAL A 41 -4.78 6.40 -0.10
CA VAL A 41 -4.71 5.13 0.60
C VAL A 41 -5.60 4.12 -0.11
N SER A 42 -5.06 2.95 -0.38
CA SER A 42 -5.82 1.79 -0.87
C SER A 42 -5.72 0.65 0.13
N ILE A 43 -6.80 -0.09 0.27
CA ILE A 43 -6.87 -1.26 1.15
C ILE A 43 -6.90 -2.50 0.26
N SER A 44 -5.94 -3.38 0.45
CA SER A 44 -5.92 -4.67 -0.26
C SER A 44 -6.91 -5.62 0.38
N ILE A 45 -7.76 -6.19 -0.44
CA ILE A 45 -8.82 -7.10 -0.01
C ILE A 45 -8.87 -8.31 -0.94
N THR A 46 -9.18 -9.47 -0.40
CA THR A 46 -9.09 -10.73 -1.16
C THR A 46 -10.42 -11.37 -1.49
N ARG A 47 -11.46 -11.05 -0.73
CA ARG A 47 -12.75 -11.76 -0.79
C ARG A 47 -13.93 -10.92 -1.22
N GLU A 48 -13.72 -9.65 -1.46
CA GLU A 48 -14.78 -8.75 -1.90
C GLU A 48 -14.59 -8.41 -3.38
N GLU A 49 -15.70 -8.13 -4.05
CA GLU A 49 -15.61 -7.62 -5.41
C GLU A 49 -15.03 -6.22 -5.38
N THR A 50 -13.91 -6.06 -6.04
CA THR A 50 -13.27 -4.76 -6.20
C THR A 50 -13.25 -4.39 -7.67
N ILE A 51 -13.39 -3.10 -7.93
CA ILE A 51 -13.39 -2.59 -9.31
C ILE A 51 -11.98 -2.55 -9.87
N TYR A 52 -10.99 -2.27 -9.02
CA TYR A 52 -9.62 -2.05 -9.46
C TYR A 52 -8.63 -3.01 -8.83
N ASP A 53 -7.62 -3.41 -9.61
CA ASP A 53 -6.38 -3.88 -9.01
C ASP A 53 -5.50 -2.69 -8.59
N LEU A 54 -4.42 -2.95 -7.88
CA LEU A 54 -3.53 -1.91 -7.38
C LEU A 54 -2.93 -1.06 -8.51
N ASN A 55 -2.54 -1.70 -9.59
CA ASN A 55 -1.94 -1.01 -10.73
C ASN A 55 -2.94 -0.05 -11.40
N GLN A 56 -4.18 -0.49 -11.59
CA GLN A 56 -5.25 0.35 -12.14
C GLN A 56 -5.54 1.55 -11.24
N TRP A 57 -5.58 1.35 -9.93
CA TRP A 57 -5.79 2.43 -8.98
C TRP A 57 -4.66 3.47 -9.05
N LEU A 58 -3.41 3.03 -9.11
CA LEU A 58 -2.25 3.91 -9.21
C LEU A 58 -2.27 4.71 -10.53
N ARG A 59 -2.65 4.10 -11.62
CA ARG A 59 -2.77 4.80 -12.92
C ARG A 59 -3.81 5.91 -12.86
N LYS A 60 -4.93 5.66 -12.20
CA LYS A 60 -5.97 6.68 -12.02
C LYS A 60 -5.48 7.84 -11.16
N GLN A 61 -4.72 7.57 -10.12
CA GLN A 61 -4.14 8.62 -9.29
C GLN A 61 -3.22 9.53 -10.12
N GLN A 62 -2.50 8.98 -11.04
CA GLN A 62 -1.60 9.71 -11.92
C GLN A 62 -2.34 10.70 -12.84
N GLU A 63 -3.51 10.35 -13.32
CA GLU A 63 -4.32 11.23 -14.16
C GLU A 63 -4.81 12.48 -13.42
N PHE A 64 -5.03 12.38 -12.13
CA PHE A 64 -5.54 13.47 -11.30
C PHE A 64 -4.45 14.32 -10.64
N ASP A 65 -3.26 13.80 -10.46
CA ASP A 65 -2.21 14.43 -9.64
C ASP A 65 -0.91 14.62 -10.42
N ASN A 66 -0.97 15.23 -11.57
CA ASN A 66 0.18 15.45 -12.45
C ASN A 66 1.27 16.38 -11.89
N LYS A 67 1.07 17.02 -10.73
CA LYS A 67 1.95 18.13 -10.32
C LYS A 67 2.45 18.09 -8.89
N LYS A 68 1.99 17.17 -8.06
CA LYS A 68 2.39 17.17 -6.64
C LYS A 68 2.87 15.79 -6.23
N GLY A 69 4.16 15.65 -6.06
CA GLY A 69 4.70 14.50 -5.37
C GLY A 69 3.89 14.24 -4.12
N GLY A 70 3.49 13.01 -3.90
CA GLY A 70 2.70 12.62 -2.75
C GLY A 70 3.05 11.23 -2.31
N ILE A 71 2.62 10.88 -1.10
CA ILE A 71 2.81 9.56 -0.55
C ILE A 71 1.56 8.74 -0.86
N PHE A 72 1.74 7.60 -1.48
CA PHE A 72 0.69 6.63 -1.74
C PHE A 72 0.89 5.43 -0.84
N TRP A 73 -0.21 4.95 -0.30
CA TRP A 73 -0.21 3.86 0.67
C TRP A 73 -1.03 2.69 0.14
N ASN A 74 -0.49 1.51 0.25
CA ASN A 74 -1.28 0.29 0.11
C ASN A 74 -1.23 -0.46 1.43
N VAL A 75 -2.40 -0.70 2.00
CA VAL A 75 -2.54 -1.33 3.31
C VAL A 75 -2.93 -2.79 3.11
N ILE A 76 -2.14 -3.67 3.66
CA ILE A 76 -2.32 -5.12 3.57
C ILE A 76 -2.80 -5.63 4.91
N GLY A 77 -3.91 -6.36 4.89
CA GLY A 77 -4.51 -6.90 6.10
C GLY A 77 -3.78 -8.12 6.66
N PRO A 78 -4.11 -8.46 7.91
CA PRO A 78 -3.61 -9.67 8.51
C PRO A 78 -4.19 -10.92 7.84
N GLU A 79 -3.62 -12.07 8.14
CA GLU A 79 -4.03 -13.36 7.57
C GLU A 79 -5.50 -13.71 7.86
N GLY A 80 -6.01 -13.26 8.99
CA GLY A 80 -7.43 -13.42 9.36
C GLY A 80 -8.38 -12.45 8.66
N GLY A 81 -7.88 -11.53 7.84
CA GLY A 81 -8.67 -10.52 7.16
C GLY A 81 -8.99 -9.30 8.03
N TRP A 82 -9.81 -8.43 7.50
CA TRP A 82 -10.27 -7.23 8.19
C TRP A 82 -11.50 -7.50 9.03
N SER A 83 -11.62 -6.87 10.19
CA SER A 83 -12.82 -6.96 11.02
C SER A 83 -14.00 -6.22 10.37
N SER A 84 -15.22 -6.55 10.79
CA SER A 84 -16.42 -5.85 10.33
C SER A 84 -16.37 -4.35 10.63
N LYS A 85 -15.85 -3.98 11.79
CA LYS A 85 -15.67 -2.59 12.21
C LYS A 85 -14.69 -1.84 11.29
N GLU A 86 -13.59 -2.48 10.92
CA GLU A 86 -12.61 -1.91 10.00
C GLU A 86 -13.21 -1.74 8.61
N ILE A 87 -13.88 -2.75 8.08
CA ILE A 87 -14.55 -2.70 6.77
C ILE A 87 -15.59 -1.58 6.74
N ASP A 88 -16.42 -1.47 7.77
CA ASP A 88 -17.42 -0.39 7.87
C ASP A 88 -16.77 0.99 7.86
N PHE A 89 -15.67 1.15 8.58
CA PHE A 89 -14.93 2.39 8.58
C PHE A 89 -14.40 2.74 7.20
N PHE A 90 -13.84 1.76 6.49
CA PHE A 90 -13.30 1.97 5.15
C PHE A 90 -14.41 2.40 4.17
N TYR A 91 -15.58 1.76 4.22
CA TYR A 91 -16.71 2.15 3.38
C TYR A 91 -17.24 3.55 3.71
N LYS A 92 -17.40 3.86 4.98
CA LYS A 92 -17.90 5.18 5.41
C LYS A 92 -17.00 6.34 5.00
N ASN A 93 -15.71 6.09 4.90
CA ASN A 93 -14.72 7.11 4.55
C ASN A 93 -14.30 7.04 3.07
N ASN A 94 -14.99 6.28 2.25
CA ASN A 94 -14.75 6.14 0.82
C ASN A 94 -13.30 5.76 0.49
N ILE A 95 -12.68 4.93 1.33
CA ILE A 95 -11.34 4.43 1.08
C ILE A 95 -11.41 3.34 0.01
N THR A 96 -10.55 3.42 -0.98
CA THR A 96 -10.60 2.53 -2.13
C THR A 96 -10.08 1.14 -1.77
N PHE A 97 -10.85 0.11 -2.14
CA PHE A 97 -10.40 -1.28 -2.08
C PHE A 97 -9.76 -1.67 -3.39
N VAL A 98 -8.67 -2.41 -3.31
CA VAL A 98 -7.96 -2.94 -4.47
C VAL A 98 -7.67 -4.41 -4.28
N LYS A 99 -7.49 -5.15 -5.38
CA LYS A 99 -6.99 -6.51 -5.34
C LYS A 99 -5.55 -6.54 -5.87
N LEU A 100 -4.76 -7.43 -5.34
CA LEU A 100 -3.38 -7.64 -5.77
C LEU A 100 -3.26 -8.76 -6.80
N SER A 101 -4.18 -9.72 -6.76
CA SER A 101 -4.17 -10.91 -7.60
C SER A 101 -5.57 -11.47 -7.74
N GLU A 102 -5.81 -12.27 -8.77
CA GLU A 102 -7.04 -13.03 -8.93
C GLU A 102 -7.18 -14.15 -7.88
N THR A 103 -6.09 -14.54 -7.25
CA THR A 103 -6.06 -15.57 -6.20
C THR A 103 -5.78 -14.95 -4.84
N ILE A 104 -6.18 -15.69 -3.77
CA ILE A 104 -5.88 -15.27 -2.40
C ILE A 104 -4.39 -15.47 -2.14
N LEU A 105 -3.72 -14.40 -1.73
CA LEU A 105 -2.30 -14.41 -1.38
C LEU A 105 -2.11 -14.42 0.13
N ARG A 106 -1.04 -15.09 0.59
CA ARG A 106 -0.59 -14.95 1.97
C ARG A 106 -0.09 -13.52 2.19
N THR A 107 -0.15 -13.02 3.42
CA THR A 107 0.25 -11.65 3.76
C THR A 107 1.68 -11.33 3.30
N SER A 108 2.63 -12.26 3.48
CA SER A 108 4.01 -12.06 3.02
C SER A 108 4.10 -11.94 1.49
N THR A 109 3.39 -12.81 0.75
CA THR A 109 3.35 -12.76 -0.70
C THR A 109 2.64 -11.51 -1.20
N ALA A 110 1.56 -11.12 -0.55
CA ALA A 110 0.83 -9.89 -0.86
C ALA A 110 1.74 -8.67 -0.68
N SER A 111 2.51 -8.61 0.39
CA SER A 111 3.45 -7.52 0.67
C SER A 111 4.52 -7.39 -0.41
N ILE A 112 5.09 -8.51 -0.85
CA ILE A 112 6.07 -8.54 -1.93
C ILE A 112 5.45 -8.08 -3.25
N ASN A 113 4.26 -8.58 -3.56
CA ASN A 113 3.53 -8.22 -4.79
C ASN A 113 3.22 -6.72 -4.81
N ALA A 114 2.64 -6.19 -3.74
CA ALA A 114 2.31 -4.77 -3.63
C ALA A 114 3.57 -3.89 -3.76
N SER A 115 4.65 -4.25 -3.09
CA SER A 115 5.92 -3.53 -3.16
C SER A 115 6.47 -3.50 -4.57
N SER A 116 6.39 -4.62 -5.30
CA SER A 116 6.84 -4.71 -6.68
C SER A 116 6.01 -3.80 -7.60
N ILE A 117 4.69 -3.79 -7.46
CA ILE A 117 3.79 -2.94 -8.24
C ILE A 117 4.05 -1.46 -7.96
N LEU A 118 4.16 -1.07 -6.70
CA LEU A 118 4.45 0.31 -6.31
C LEU A 118 5.81 0.78 -6.83
N ASN A 119 6.81 -0.08 -6.77
CA ASN A 119 8.14 0.24 -7.26
C ASN A 119 8.13 0.41 -8.79
N GLN A 120 7.46 -0.45 -9.51
CA GLN A 120 7.34 -0.35 -10.97
C GLN A 120 6.60 0.94 -11.37
N TRP A 121 5.51 1.25 -10.69
CA TRP A 121 4.78 2.49 -10.93
C TRP A 121 5.67 3.73 -10.72
N ARG A 122 6.48 3.74 -9.67
CA ARG A 122 7.41 4.82 -9.39
C ARG A 122 8.46 4.98 -10.49
N ILE A 123 8.98 3.87 -11.00
CA ILE A 123 9.94 3.87 -12.11
C ILE A 123 9.29 4.44 -13.37
N ASP A 124 8.09 4.00 -13.70
CA ASP A 124 7.35 4.47 -14.87
C ASP A 124 7.08 5.98 -14.80
N LEU A 125 6.77 6.51 -13.63
CA LEU A 125 6.61 7.95 -13.43
C LEU A 125 7.89 8.73 -13.76
N LYS A 126 9.04 8.23 -13.33
CA LYS A 126 10.34 8.87 -13.59
C LYS A 126 10.67 8.89 -15.08
N LEU A 127 10.31 7.84 -15.81
CA LEU A 127 10.57 7.73 -17.25
C LEU A 127 9.68 8.66 -18.07
N ARG A 128 8.53 9.06 -17.56
CA ARG A 128 7.59 9.97 -18.25
C ARG A 128 7.88 11.45 -18.02
N ASN A 129 8.65 11.73 -17.01
CA ASN A 129 9.10 13.08 -16.70
C ASN A 129 10.54 13.27 -17.22
#